data_3c5054a4f84873b66fc361cef51b6713
#
_entry.id   3c5054a4f84873b66fc361cef51b6713
#
_cell.length_a   1.000
_cell.length_b   1.000
_cell.length_c   1.000
_cell.angle_alpha   90.00
_cell.angle_beta   90.00
_cell.angle_gamma   90.00
#
_symmetry.space_group_name_H-M   'P 1'
#
loop_
_entity.id
_entity.type
_entity.pdbx_description
1 polymer ?
#
loop_
_entity_poly.entity_id
_entity_poly.type
_entity_poly.pdbx_seq_one_letter_code
_entity_poly.pdbx_strand_id
1 'polypeptide(L)'
;MKLLSVSKKFKITAKARYDLLQIGQFTELQWGKNQRNHYLKQLDEAFNLIAANPKIGKERSHVLTGYRGFQQGSHVIYYKESNVIEIIRVLHEQMDVGKHIQKT
;
A
#
# COMPACT_ATOMS: atom_id res chain seq x y z
N MET A 1 21.73 -13.75 -3.48
CA MET A 1 21.28 -13.84 -3.18
C MET A 1 20.48 -13.60 -2.99
N LYS A 2 20.15 -13.78 -3.05
CA LYS A 2 19.39 -13.56 -2.76
C LYS A 2 18.76 -13.61 -1.90
N LEU A 3 18.91 -14.00 -1.48
CA LEU A 3 18.39 -14.07 -0.44
C LEU A 3 17.67 -13.21 0.07
N LEU A 4 17.74 -12.49 -0.09
CA LEU A 4 17.13 -11.51 0.22
C LEU A 4 15.77 -11.45 -0.03
N SER A 5 15.33 -11.84 -0.87
CA SER A 5 13.95 -11.84 -1.20
C SER A 5 13.11 -12.55 -0.21
N VAL A 6 13.71 -13.30 0.63
CA VAL A 6 12.97 -13.96 1.68
C VAL A 6 12.30 -13.01 2.62
N SER A 7 12.76 -11.78 2.69
CA SER A 7 12.13 -10.82 3.57
C SER A 7 10.82 -10.29 3.00
N LYS A 8 10.51 -10.61 1.77
CA LYS A 8 9.28 -10.11 1.18
C LYS A 8 8.12 -10.99 1.57
N LYS A 9 7.49 -10.63 2.65
CA LYS A 9 6.39 -11.39 3.18
C LYS A 9 5.10 -10.61 3.02
N PHE A 10 4.82 -10.19 1.80
CA PHE A 10 3.57 -9.50 1.53
C PHE A 10 2.98 -9.97 0.21
N LYS A 11 1.69 -9.82 0.10
CA LYS A 11 1.02 -9.98 -1.18
C LYS A 11 0.09 -8.79 -1.38
N ILE A 12 -0.18 -8.51 -2.63
CA ILE A 12 -0.97 -7.36 -3.03
C ILE A 12 -2.30 -7.88 -3.54
N THR A 13 -3.40 -7.40 -2.95
CA THR A 13 -4.72 -7.82 -3.39
C THR A 13 -5.02 -7.29 -4.78
N ALA A 14 -6.03 -7.87 -5.43
CA ALA A 14 -6.44 -7.39 -6.75
C ALA A 14 -6.85 -5.93 -6.71
N LYS A 15 -7.56 -5.52 -5.66
CA LYS A 15 -7.98 -4.13 -5.52
C LYS A 15 -6.79 -3.20 -5.35
N ALA A 16 -5.79 -3.60 -4.56
CA ALA A 16 -4.59 -2.79 -4.39
C ALA A 16 -3.80 -2.69 -5.68
N ARG A 17 -3.76 -3.76 -6.47
CA ARG A 17 -3.11 -3.71 -7.79
C ARG A 17 -3.81 -2.70 -8.68
N TYR A 18 -5.13 -2.69 -8.66
CA TYR A 18 -5.89 -1.71 -9.42
C TYR A 18 -5.57 -0.30 -8.95
N ASP A 19 -5.47 -0.11 -7.63
CA ASP A 19 -5.09 1.19 -7.10
C ASP A 19 -3.73 1.65 -7.64
N LEU A 20 -2.76 0.74 -7.65
CA LEU A 20 -1.43 1.07 -8.14
C LEU A 20 -1.45 1.46 -9.62
N LEU A 21 -2.25 0.76 -10.40
CA LEU A 21 -2.39 1.09 -11.82
C LEU A 21 -2.96 2.49 -12.00
N GLN A 22 -3.99 2.82 -11.23
CA GLN A 22 -4.59 4.15 -11.28
C GLN A 22 -3.62 5.24 -10.84
N ILE A 23 -2.88 4.97 -9.77
CA ILE A 23 -1.86 5.90 -9.28
C ILE A 23 -0.81 6.14 -10.35
N GLY A 24 -0.36 5.07 -11.02
CA GLY A 24 0.64 5.21 -12.07
C GLY A 24 0.14 6.02 -13.23
N GLN A 25 -1.09 5.77 -13.67
CA GLN A 25 -1.68 6.52 -14.78
C GLN A 25 -1.84 7.99 -14.44
N PHE A 26 -2.34 8.28 -13.25
CA PHE A 26 -2.54 9.66 -12.82
C PHE A 26 -1.21 10.39 -12.71
N THR A 27 -0.22 9.74 -12.10
CA THR A 27 1.08 10.38 -11.90
C THR A 27 1.75 10.65 -13.24
N GLU A 28 1.64 9.72 -14.17
CA GLU A 28 2.22 9.91 -15.50
C GLU A 28 1.58 11.09 -16.22
N LEU A 29 0.27 11.20 -16.15
CA LEU A 29 -0.44 12.30 -16.80
C LEU A 29 -0.05 13.66 -16.23
N GLN A 30 0.16 13.71 -14.91
CA GLN A 30 0.46 14.98 -14.24
C GLN A 30 1.94 15.33 -14.29
N TRP A 31 2.82 14.33 -14.22
CA TRP A 31 4.24 14.57 -13.94
C TRP A 31 5.19 13.84 -14.87
N GLY A 32 4.69 12.95 -15.73
CA GLY A 32 5.51 12.21 -16.67
C GLY A 32 5.97 10.87 -16.16
N LYS A 33 6.60 10.12 -17.05
CA LYS A 33 6.97 8.73 -16.78
C LYS A 33 8.04 8.58 -15.71
N ASN A 34 9.01 9.50 -15.68
CA ASN A 34 10.08 9.39 -14.68
C ASN A 34 9.51 9.53 -13.28
N GLN A 35 8.60 10.49 -13.09
CA GLN A 35 7.98 10.68 -11.79
C GLN A 35 7.08 9.51 -11.44
N ARG A 36 6.35 8.97 -12.42
CA ARG A 36 5.54 7.77 -12.21
C ARG A 36 6.41 6.63 -11.69
N ASN A 37 7.52 6.38 -12.37
CA ASN A 37 8.39 5.26 -11.98
C ASN A 37 8.99 5.49 -10.60
N HIS A 38 9.37 6.72 -10.32
CA HIS A 38 9.93 7.07 -9.01
C HIS A 38 8.91 6.84 -7.90
N TYR A 39 7.70 7.31 -8.11
CA TYR A 39 6.66 7.20 -7.08
C TYR A 39 6.25 5.75 -6.84
N LEU A 40 6.07 4.98 -7.90
CA LEU A 40 5.73 3.56 -7.76
C LEU A 40 6.84 2.80 -7.06
N LYS A 41 8.09 3.17 -7.31
CA LYS A 41 9.21 2.55 -6.62
C LYS A 41 9.17 2.87 -5.13
N GLN A 42 8.83 4.11 -4.78
CA GLN A 42 8.71 4.49 -3.37
C GLN A 42 7.60 3.68 -2.67
N LEU A 43 6.49 3.46 -3.37
CA LEU A 43 5.42 2.63 -2.81
C LEU A 43 5.89 1.19 -2.60
N ASP A 44 6.63 0.65 -3.56
CA ASP A 44 7.14 -0.71 -3.42
C ASP A 44 8.12 -0.81 -2.25
N GLU A 45 8.96 0.19 -2.08
CA GLU A 45 9.88 0.22 -0.94
C GLU A 45 9.11 0.28 0.38
N ALA A 46 8.00 1.01 0.39
CA ALA A 46 7.16 1.07 1.58
C ALA A 46 6.53 -0.29 1.88
N PHE A 47 6.12 -1.03 0.85
CA PHE A 47 5.58 -2.38 1.07
C PHE A 47 6.64 -3.28 1.72
N ASN A 48 7.87 -3.19 1.26
CA ASN A 48 8.96 -3.98 1.84
C ASN A 48 9.25 -3.57 3.28
N LEU A 49 9.16 -2.29 3.56
CA LEU A 49 9.36 -1.78 4.91
C LEU A 49 8.27 -2.30 5.84
N ILE A 50 7.02 -2.29 5.38
CA ILE A 50 5.90 -2.82 6.15
C ILE A 50 6.10 -4.31 6.42
N ALA A 51 6.54 -5.06 5.41
CA ALA A 51 6.75 -6.50 5.57
C ALA A 51 7.84 -6.79 6.61
N ALA A 52 8.88 -5.97 6.63
CA ALA A 52 9.96 -6.13 7.60
C ALA A 52 9.55 -5.66 9.00
N ASN A 53 8.53 -4.83 9.09
CA ASN A 53 8.18 -4.16 10.35
C ASN A 53 6.66 -3.96 10.41
N PRO A 54 5.90 -5.04 10.59
CA PRO A 54 4.44 -4.98 10.42
C PRO A 54 3.71 -4.00 11.33
N LYS A 55 4.32 -3.61 12.42
CA LYS A 55 3.68 -2.67 13.36
C LYS A 55 3.99 -1.22 13.06
N ILE A 56 4.68 -0.96 11.94
CA ILE A 56 5.08 0.41 11.62
C ILE A 56 3.89 1.30 11.30
N GLY A 57 2.83 0.73 10.71
CA GLY A 57 1.64 1.49 10.38
C GLY A 57 0.78 1.76 11.60
N LYS A 58 0.00 2.82 11.52
CA LYS A 58 -0.91 3.22 12.58
C LYS A 58 -2.13 2.33 12.56
N GLU A 59 -2.60 1.94 13.72
CA GLU A 59 -3.82 1.13 13.82
C GLU A 59 -5.01 1.92 13.28
N ARG A 60 -5.85 1.23 12.52
CA ARG A 60 -7.05 1.81 11.93
C ARG A 60 -8.26 0.98 12.30
N SER A 61 -8.39 0.65 13.57
CA SER A 61 -9.49 -0.17 14.06
C SER A 61 -10.85 0.45 13.80
N HIS A 62 -10.90 1.76 13.70
CA HIS A 62 -12.14 2.44 13.38
C HIS A 62 -12.58 2.18 11.94
N VAL A 63 -11.64 1.79 11.07
CA VAL A 63 -11.97 1.41 9.71
C VAL A 63 -12.38 -0.05 9.70
N LEU A 64 -11.51 -0.90 10.22
CA LEU A 64 -11.79 -2.32 10.34
C LEU A 64 -10.75 -2.91 11.29
N THR A 65 -11.23 -3.75 12.21
CA THR A 65 -10.36 -4.35 13.21
C THR A 65 -9.19 -5.07 12.55
N GLY A 66 -8.00 -4.81 13.05
CA GLY A 66 -6.78 -5.45 12.56
C GLY A 66 -6.11 -4.73 11.42
N TYR A 67 -6.72 -3.67 10.90
CA TYR A 67 -6.12 -2.93 9.80
C TYR A 67 -5.15 -1.88 10.33
N ARG A 68 -4.10 -1.65 9.54
CA ARG A 68 -3.14 -0.58 9.78
C ARG A 68 -3.00 0.25 8.53
N GLY A 69 -2.56 1.48 8.69
CA GLY A 69 -2.29 2.38 7.57
C GLY A 69 -0.92 3.00 7.69
N PHE A 70 -0.20 3.05 6.58
CA PHE A 70 1.13 3.64 6.52
C PHE A 70 1.14 4.70 5.44
N GLN A 71 1.50 5.92 5.83
CA GLN A 71 1.53 7.06 4.91
C GLN A 71 2.77 6.99 4.03
N GLN A 72 2.56 7.10 2.73
CA GLN A 72 3.65 7.22 1.78
C GLN A 72 3.27 8.27 0.75
N GLY A 73 3.97 9.41 0.76
CA GLY A 73 3.60 10.50 -0.12
C GLY A 73 2.19 10.98 0.18
N SER A 74 1.38 11.10 -0.83
CA SER A 74 0.00 11.54 -0.67
C SER A 74 -0.98 10.36 -0.56
N HIS A 75 -0.46 9.16 -0.36
CA HIS A 75 -1.29 7.95 -0.26
C HIS A 75 -1.11 7.28 1.08
N VAL A 76 -2.12 6.51 1.46
CA VAL A 76 -2.06 5.67 2.65
C VAL A 76 -2.17 4.23 2.19
N ILE A 77 -1.22 3.42 2.63
CA ILE A 77 -1.20 1.98 2.35
C ILE A 77 -1.93 1.29 3.48
N TYR A 78 -3.10 0.73 3.18
CA TYR A 78 -3.88 -0.02 4.16
C TYR A 78 -3.53 -1.49 4.05
N TYR A 79 -3.15 -2.08 5.17
CA TYR A 79 -2.71 -3.47 5.17
C TYR A 79 -3.17 -4.17 6.43
N LYS A 80 -3.06 -5.47 6.38
CA LYS A 80 -3.48 -6.33 7.46
C LYS A 80 -2.44 -7.42 7.63
N GLU A 81 -2.15 -7.75 8.87
CA GLU A 81 -1.20 -8.81 9.18
C GLU A 81 -1.95 -10.12 9.30
N SER A 82 -1.52 -11.12 8.54
CA SER A 82 -2.03 -12.47 8.70
C SER A 82 -0.81 -13.38 8.58
N ASN A 83 -0.89 -14.51 7.88
CA ASN A 83 0.29 -15.33 7.68
C ASN A 83 1.38 -14.55 6.96
N VAL A 84 0.97 -13.73 6.01
CA VAL A 84 1.83 -12.76 5.37
C VAL A 84 1.12 -11.43 5.48
N ILE A 85 1.83 -10.35 5.20
CA ILE A 85 1.21 -9.03 5.12
C ILE A 85 0.34 -9.00 3.88
N GLU A 86 -0.88 -8.50 4.02
CA GLU A 86 -1.76 -8.29 2.87
C GLU A 86 -1.92 -6.80 2.65
N ILE A 87 -1.48 -6.32 1.49
CA ILE A 87 -1.70 -4.93 1.08
C ILE A 87 -3.11 -4.86 0.52
N ILE A 88 -4.00 -4.24 1.26
CA ILE A 88 -5.44 -4.27 0.98
C ILE A 88 -5.86 -3.17 0.00
N ARG A 89 -5.42 -1.94 0.25
CA ARG A 89 -5.71 -0.80 -0.62
C ARG A 89 -4.57 0.20 -0.54
N VAL A 90 -4.43 0.98 -1.60
CA VAL A 90 -3.54 2.15 -1.59
C VAL A 90 -4.41 3.32 -2.03
N LEU A 91 -4.80 4.16 -1.08
CA LEU A 91 -5.77 5.21 -1.34
C LEU A 91 -5.18 6.58 -1.08
N HIS A 92 -5.60 7.56 -1.90
CA HIS A 92 -5.19 8.94 -1.67
C HIS A 92 -5.65 9.36 -0.28
N GLU A 93 -4.83 10.16 0.40
CA GLU A 93 -5.09 10.52 1.80
C GLU A 93 -6.42 11.26 1.99
N GLN A 94 -6.96 11.85 0.94
CA GLN A 94 -8.22 12.58 1.01
C GLN A 94 -9.44 11.72 0.67
N MET A 95 -9.23 10.47 0.28
CA MET A 95 -10.35 9.58 0.01
C MET A 95 -11.03 9.15 1.29
N ASP A 96 -12.34 8.98 1.21
CA ASP A 96 -13.11 8.44 2.33
C ASP A 96 -12.87 6.93 2.38
N VAL A 97 -12.02 6.51 3.30
CA VAL A 97 -11.62 5.11 3.39
C VAL A 97 -12.81 4.19 3.67
N GLY A 98 -13.79 4.68 4.40
CA GLY A 98 -14.96 3.87 4.73
C GLY A 98 -15.76 3.47 3.49
N LYS A 99 -15.65 4.24 2.42
CA LYS A 99 -16.33 3.91 1.16
C LYS A 99 -15.54 2.96 0.30
N HIS A 100 -14.27 2.78 0.59
CA HIS A 100 -13.38 2.00 -0.28
C HIS A 100 -12.97 0.68 0.33
N ILE A 101 -13.02 0.55 1.64
CA ILE A 101 -12.71 -0.70 2.33
C ILE A 101 -13.97 -1.17 2.99
N GLN A 102 -14.43 -2.33 2.54
CA GLN A 102 -15.69 -2.87 3.02
C GLN A 102 -15.46 -4.11 3.83
N LYS A 103 -16.32 -4.29 4.82
CA LYS A 103 -16.34 -5.52 5.57
C LYS A 103 -16.90 -6.62 4.69
N THR A 104 -16.33 -7.75 4.77
CA THR A 104 -16.85 -8.90 4.06
C THR A 104 -16.83 -10.11 4.95
#